data_d8c12c787b6b528827b6a1e1acd11a42
#
_entry.id   d8c12c787b6b528827b6a1e1acd11a42
#
_cell.length_a   1.000
_cell.length_b   1.000
_cell.length_c   1.000
_cell.angle_alpha   90.00
_cell.angle_beta   90.00
_cell.angle_gamma   90.00
#
_symmetry.space_group_name_H-M   'P 1'
#
loop_
_entity.id
_entity.type
_entity.pdbx_description
1 polymer ?
#
loop_
_entity_poly.entity_id
_entity_poly.type
_entity_poly.pdbx_seq_one_letter_code
_entity_poly.pdbx_strand_id
1 'polypeptide(L)'
;MYHGERFNAWSHLLGAVAAFIGAVWMLVVASMDGSPWKIVSVAIYGFTLLVLYSASTVYHSVRGRKKEIMQKVDHFSIYLLIAGSYTPFCLVTLNGPWGWTLFGIVWGLAVIGILQEIKPRSEVRILSIVIYAVMGWIVLVAVKPLIAALGTDGFIWLASGGVLYTVGIIFFALEHRLRHSHGI
;
A
#
# COMPACT_ATOMS: atom_id res chain seq x y z
N MET A 1 -18.40 -0.45 14.95
CA MET A 1 -17.79 -1.80 14.95
C MET A 1 -18.84 -2.80 15.38
N TYR A 2 -19.08 -3.86 14.64
CA TYR A 2 -20.11 -4.87 14.95
C TYR A 2 -19.49 -6.26 15.11
N HIS A 3 -20.28 -7.16 15.73
CA HIS A 3 -19.82 -8.53 16.00
C HIS A 3 -19.43 -9.22 14.67
N GLY A 4 -18.29 -9.90 14.65
CA GLY A 4 -17.74 -10.53 13.46
C GLY A 4 -16.72 -9.67 12.67
N GLU A 5 -16.67 -8.35 12.92
CA GLU A 5 -15.72 -7.45 12.27
C GLU A 5 -14.89 -6.64 13.27
N ARG A 6 -15.08 -6.90 14.58
CA ARG A 6 -14.43 -6.12 15.64
C ARG A 6 -12.91 -6.23 15.55
N PHE A 7 -12.40 -7.43 15.38
CA PHE A 7 -10.96 -7.65 15.29
C PHE A 7 -10.34 -6.87 14.14
N ASN A 8 -10.93 -6.98 12.94
CA ASN A 8 -10.45 -6.26 11.75
C ASN A 8 -10.50 -4.74 11.98
N ALA A 9 -11.64 -4.23 12.47
CA ALA A 9 -11.79 -2.80 12.74
C ALA A 9 -10.78 -2.27 13.77
N TRP A 10 -10.53 -3.00 14.86
CA TRP A 10 -9.56 -2.59 15.88
C TRP A 10 -8.11 -2.71 15.39
N SER A 11 -7.75 -3.79 14.70
CA SER A 11 -6.40 -3.96 14.15
C SER A 11 -6.05 -2.86 13.14
N HIS A 12 -7.00 -2.50 12.26
CA HIS A 12 -6.79 -1.41 11.30
C HIS A 12 -6.78 -0.03 11.97
N LEU A 13 -7.57 0.18 13.03
CA LEU A 13 -7.51 1.41 13.81
C LEU A 13 -6.15 1.57 14.51
N LEU A 14 -5.63 0.51 15.11
CA LEU A 14 -4.28 0.52 15.68
C LEU A 14 -3.22 0.77 14.58
N GLY A 15 -3.41 0.16 13.42
CA GLY A 15 -2.59 0.43 12.24
C GLY A 15 -2.64 1.91 11.81
N ALA A 16 -3.83 2.54 11.84
CA ALA A 16 -3.98 3.96 11.50
C ALA A 16 -3.24 4.87 12.50
N VAL A 17 -3.33 4.56 13.80
CA VAL A 17 -2.60 5.30 14.85
C VAL A 17 -1.09 5.14 14.65
N ALA A 18 -0.62 3.91 14.44
CA ALA A 18 0.80 3.65 14.20
C ALA A 18 1.30 4.33 12.91
N ALA A 19 0.49 4.29 11.84
CA ALA A 19 0.77 4.98 10.58
C ALA A 19 0.88 6.50 10.77
N PHE A 20 -0.01 7.10 11.58
CA PHE A 20 0.06 8.53 11.89
C PHE A 20 1.34 8.89 12.63
N ILE A 21 1.67 8.16 13.69
CA ILE A 21 2.90 8.39 14.46
C ILE A 21 4.13 8.22 13.57
N GLY A 22 4.18 7.14 12.77
CA GLY A 22 5.28 6.87 11.85
C GLY A 22 5.41 7.92 10.75
N ALA A 23 4.29 8.39 10.17
CA ALA A 23 4.30 9.45 9.16
C ALA A 23 4.81 10.77 9.72
N VAL A 24 4.36 11.16 10.92
CA VAL A 24 4.87 12.38 11.60
C VAL A 24 6.36 12.25 11.88
N TRP A 25 6.81 11.12 12.43
CA TRP A 25 8.22 10.86 12.68
C TRP A 25 9.08 10.97 11.42
N MET A 26 8.67 10.28 10.35
CA MET A 26 9.37 10.33 9.06
C MET A 26 9.43 11.74 8.49
N LEU A 27 8.33 12.52 8.60
CA LEU A 27 8.29 13.91 8.14
C LEU A 27 9.24 14.81 8.94
N VAL A 28 9.30 14.64 10.25
CA VAL A 28 10.24 15.38 11.10
C VAL A 28 11.69 15.09 10.68
N VAL A 29 12.05 13.81 10.54
CA VAL A 29 13.40 13.41 10.13
C VAL A 29 13.72 13.92 8.71
N ALA A 30 12.80 13.81 7.77
CA ALA A 30 12.99 14.32 6.42
C ALA A 30 13.13 15.84 6.38
N SER A 31 12.41 16.56 7.24
CA SER A 31 12.50 18.01 7.36
C SER A 31 13.83 18.47 7.97
N MET A 32 14.37 17.70 8.91
CA MET A 32 15.70 17.97 9.49
C MET A 32 16.82 17.78 8.46
N ASP A 33 16.66 16.83 7.53
CA ASP A 33 17.59 16.62 6.41
C ASP A 33 17.50 17.74 5.37
N GLY A 34 16.36 18.44 5.27
CA GLY A 34 16.16 19.61 4.42
C GLY A 34 15.99 19.31 2.93
N SER A 35 15.99 18.03 2.51
CA SER A 35 15.78 17.65 1.11
C SER A 35 14.31 17.70 0.72
N PRO A 36 13.90 18.56 -0.24
CA PRO A 36 12.50 18.63 -0.69
C PRO A 36 11.98 17.28 -1.20
N TRP A 37 12.82 16.50 -1.88
CA TRP A 37 12.44 15.18 -2.41
C TRP A 37 12.16 14.18 -1.32
N LYS A 38 12.92 14.18 -0.22
CA LYS A 38 12.64 13.34 0.95
C LYS A 38 11.34 13.74 1.61
N ILE A 39 11.12 15.05 1.83
CA ILE A 39 9.90 15.54 2.47
C ILE A 39 8.65 15.18 1.66
N VAL A 40 8.65 15.48 0.34
CA VAL A 40 7.52 15.17 -0.53
C VAL A 40 7.26 13.67 -0.61
N SER A 41 8.31 12.86 -0.78
CA SER A 41 8.18 11.41 -0.90
C SER A 41 7.60 10.78 0.36
N VAL A 42 8.09 11.19 1.52
CA VAL A 42 7.62 10.70 2.83
C VAL A 42 6.20 11.18 3.11
N ALA A 43 5.85 12.41 2.71
CA ALA A 43 4.49 12.92 2.83
C ALA A 43 3.50 12.09 2.00
N ILE A 44 3.84 11.79 0.75
CA ILE A 44 3.01 10.94 -0.13
C ILE A 44 2.86 9.54 0.47
N TYR A 45 3.95 8.91 0.87
CA TYR A 45 3.89 7.58 1.49
C TYR A 45 3.06 7.57 2.76
N GLY A 46 3.32 8.50 3.70
CA GLY A 46 2.59 8.61 4.95
C GLY A 46 1.10 8.87 4.74
N PHE A 47 0.75 9.73 3.78
CA PHE A 47 -0.63 10.00 3.41
C PHE A 47 -1.34 8.75 2.87
N THR A 48 -0.71 8.02 1.93
CA THR A 48 -1.33 6.80 1.37
C THR A 48 -1.48 5.69 2.41
N LEU A 49 -0.55 5.59 3.34
CA LEU A 49 -0.62 4.66 4.47
C LEU A 49 -1.80 4.99 5.41
N LEU A 50 -1.98 6.27 5.74
CA LEU A 50 -3.11 6.75 6.54
C LEU A 50 -4.44 6.52 5.83
N VAL A 51 -4.51 6.80 4.53
CA VAL A 51 -5.72 6.56 3.72
C VAL A 51 -6.11 5.09 3.78
N LEU A 52 -5.18 4.15 3.59
CA LEU A 52 -5.45 2.72 3.63
C LEU A 52 -6.01 2.30 4.98
N TYR A 53 -5.31 2.55 6.08
CA TYR A 53 -5.75 2.09 7.39
C TYR A 53 -7.04 2.76 7.85
N SER A 54 -7.26 4.04 7.50
CA SER A 54 -8.49 4.75 7.82
C SER A 54 -9.68 4.21 7.00
N ALA A 55 -9.50 4.01 5.69
CA ALA A 55 -10.52 3.43 4.82
C ALA A 55 -10.91 2.03 5.28
N SER A 56 -9.94 1.18 5.59
CA SER A 56 -10.17 -0.18 6.09
C SER A 56 -10.86 -0.19 7.45
N THR A 57 -10.46 0.69 8.38
CA THR A 57 -11.14 0.85 9.67
C THR A 57 -12.62 1.20 9.48
N VAL A 58 -12.93 2.14 8.58
CA VAL A 58 -14.31 2.54 8.31
C VAL A 58 -15.07 1.39 7.61
N TYR A 59 -14.47 0.74 6.62
CA TYR A 59 -15.06 -0.41 5.93
C TYR A 59 -15.51 -1.51 6.90
N HIS A 60 -14.66 -1.89 7.85
CA HIS A 60 -14.96 -2.89 8.86
C HIS A 60 -15.88 -2.38 10.00
N SER A 61 -16.18 -1.09 10.05
CA SER A 61 -17.04 -0.48 11.07
C SER A 61 -18.47 -0.22 10.61
N VAL A 62 -18.72 -0.13 9.30
CA VAL A 62 -20.03 0.22 8.71
C VAL A 62 -20.78 -0.99 8.17
N ARG A 63 -22.10 -0.84 7.91
CA ARG A 63 -22.99 -1.87 7.37
C ARG A 63 -23.82 -1.35 6.19
N GLY A 64 -24.46 -2.29 5.49
CA GLY A 64 -25.37 -1.99 4.38
C GLY A 64 -24.69 -1.28 3.23
N ARG A 65 -25.40 -0.39 2.54
CA ARG A 65 -24.89 0.34 1.36
C ARG A 65 -23.58 1.11 1.62
N LYS A 66 -23.39 1.62 2.85
CA LYS A 66 -22.13 2.29 3.22
C LYS A 66 -20.94 1.33 3.19
N LYS A 67 -21.13 0.05 3.57
CA LYS A 67 -20.09 -0.98 3.50
C LYS A 67 -19.66 -1.26 2.06
N GLU A 68 -20.59 -1.32 1.12
CA GLU A 68 -20.30 -1.53 -0.30
C GLU A 68 -19.45 -0.39 -0.90
N ILE A 69 -19.78 0.86 -0.54
CA ILE A 69 -18.99 2.02 -0.96
C ILE A 69 -17.60 1.99 -0.33
N MET A 70 -17.53 1.79 0.99
CA MET A 70 -16.27 1.79 1.71
C MET A 70 -15.37 0.62 1.31
N GLN A 71 -15.93 -0.51 0.87
CA GLN A 71 -15.16 -1.61 0.30
C GLN A 71 -14.38 -1.18 -0.96
N LYS A 72 -15.00 -0.41 -1.84
CA LYS A 72 -14.30 0.12 -3.02
C LYS A 72 -13.19 1.10 -2.61
N VAL A 73 -13.47 1.96 -1.63
CA VAL A 73 -12.46 2.92 -1.12
C VAL A 73 -11.28 2.17 -0.48
N ASP A 74 -11.56 1.12 0.28
CA ASP A 74 -10.55 0.25 0.87
C ASP A 74 -9.66 -0.39 -0.22
N HIS A 75 -10.27 -0.95 -1.27
CA HIS A 75 -9.53 -1.52 -2.40
C HIS A 75 -8.73 -0.46 -3.19
N PHE A 76 -9.28 0.74 -3.41
CA PHE A 76 -8.56 1.84 -4.06
C PHE A 76 -7.30 2.21 -3.28
N SER A 77 -7.42 2.19 -1.95
CA SER A 77 -6.31 2.58 -1.07
C SER A 77 -5.13 1.60 -1.14
N ILE A 78 -5.34 0.34 -1.53
CA ILE A 78 -4.25 -0.63 -1.74
C ILE A 78 -3.36 -0.17 -2.91
N TYR A 79 -3.96 0.22 -4.04
CA TYR A 79 -3.19 0.74 -5.18
C TYR A 79 -2.41 1.99 -4.81
N LEU A 80 -3.06 2.91 -4.08
CA LEU A 80 -2.43 4.14 -3.61
C LEU A 80 -1.26 3.85 -2.68
N LEU A 81 -1.42 2.91 -1.75
CA LEU A 81 -0.34 2.56 -0.83
C LEU A 81 0.84 1.90 -1.55
N ILE A 82 0.59 1.00 -2.50
CA ILE A 82 1.68 0.41 -3.29
C ILE A 82 2.44 1.51 -4.01
N ALA A 83 1.76 2.39 -4.74
CA ALA A 83 2.41 3.49 -5.46
C ALA A 83 3.10 4.48 -4.50
N GLY A 84 2.47 4.79 -3.38
CA GLY A 84 3.03 5.64 -2.32
C GLY A 84 4.31 5.06 -1.74
N SER A 85 4.36 3.76 -1.47
CA SER A 85 5.55 3.09 -0.93
C SER A 85 6.74 3.07 -1.91
N TYR A 86 6.49 3.08 -3.22
CA TYR A 86 7.53 3.24 -4.24
C TYR A 86 8.10 4.64 -4.30
N THR A 87 7.31 5.65 -3.93
CA THR A 87 7.66 7.05 -4.12
C THR A 87 9.01 7.45 -3.51
N PRO A 88 9.36 7.10 -2.25
CA PRO A 88 10.67 7.39 -1.68
C PRO A 88 11.80 6.69 -2.43
N PHE A 89 11.63 5.45 -2.84
CA PHE A 89 12.65 4.72 -3.60
C PHE A 89 12.87 5.33 -4.97
N CYS A 90 11.80 5.76 -5.65
CA CYS A 90 11.88 6.36 -6.98
C CYS A 90 12.50 7.76 -6.94
N LEU A 91 12.03 8.63 -6.05
CA LEU A 91 12.40 10.05 -6.08
C LEU A 91 13.66 10.37 -5.26
N VAL A 92 14.02 9.51 -4.29
CA VAL A 92 15.18 9.72 -3.42
C VAL A 92 16.29 8.72 -3.72
N THR A 93 16.00 7.41 -3.61
CA THR A 93 17.02 6.37 -3.71
C THR A 93 17.56 6.20 -5.11
N LEU A 94 16.68 6.04 -6.11
CA LEU A 94 17.07 5.83 -7.50
C LEU A 94 17.38 7.13 -8.25
N ASN A 95 16.79 8.22 -7.84
CA ASN A 95 16.88 9.59 -8.36
C ASN A 95 17.49 9.70 -9.78
N GLY A 96 16.63 9.96 -10.78
CA GLY A 96 17.06 10.02 -12.18
C GLY A 96 16.18 9.18 -13.11
N PRO A 97 16.67 8.76 -14.28
CA PRO A 97 15.83 8.09 -15.29
C PRO A 97 15.11 6.83 -14.77
N TRP A 98 15.80 5.98 -14.01
CA TRP A 98 15.21 4.79 -13.40
C TRP A 98 14.10 5.14 -12.41
N GLY A 99 14.35 6.12 -11.53
CA GLY A 99 13.37 6.56 -10.54
C GLY A 99 12.11 7.11 -11.20
N TRP A 100 12.25 8.03 -12.14
CA TRP A 100 11.10 8.62 -12.83
C TRP A 100 10.33 7.62 -13.68
N THR A 101 11.02 6.69 -14.36
CA THR A 101 10.36 5.63 -15.13
C THR A 101 9.52 4.74 -14.25
N LEU A 102 10.09 4.22 -13.16
CA LEU A 102 9.34 3.38 -12.20
C LEU A 102 8.20 4.15 -11.53
N PHE A 103 8.43 5.40 -11.14
CA PHE A 103 7.39 6.27 -10.58
C PHE A 103 6.19 6.39 -11.53
N GLY A 104 6.45 6.73 -12.79
CA GLY A 104 5.40 6.85 -13.82
C GLY A 104 4.64 5.55 -14.06
N ILE A 105 5.36 4.42 -14.16
CA ILE A 105 4.73 3.11 -14.37
C ILE A 105 3.86 2.71 -13.17
N VAL A 106 4.38 2.83 -11.96
CA VAL A 106 3.65 2.37 -10.77
C VAL A 106 2.42 3.24 -10.48
N TRP A 107 2.55 4.56 -10.59
CA TRP A 107 1.41 5.47 -10.45
C TRP A 107 0.40 5.32 -11.60
N GLY A 108 0.88 5.08 -12.82
CA GLY A 108 0.02 4.76 -13.96
C GLY A 108 -0.79 3.47 -13.74
N LEU A 109 -0.15 2.40 -13.25
CA LEU A 109 -0.83 1.15 -12.89
C LEU A 109 -1.81 1.35 -11.73
N ALA A 110 -1.48 2.20 -10.76
CA ALA A 110 -2.41 2.54 -9.68
C ALA A 110 -3.68 3.21 -10.20
N VAL A 111 -3.56 4.16 -11.12
CA VAL A 111 -4.71 4.81 -11.76
C VAL A 111 -5.55 3.79 -12.53
N ILE A 112 -4.92 2.93 -13.34
CA ILE A 112 -5.62 1.86 -14.09
C ILE A 112 -6.33 0.92 -13.11
N GLY A 113 -5.66 0.50 -12.03
CA GLY A 113 -6.23 -0.35 -10.99
C GLY A 113 -7.43 0.28 -10.30
N ILE A 114 -7.37 1.56 -9.96
CA ILE A 114 -8.49 2.29 -9.36
C ILE A 114 -9.67 2.40 -10.33
N LEU A 115 -9.42 2.73 -11.59
CA LEU A 115 -10.46 2.87 -12.60
C LEU A 115 -11.21 1.55 -12.86
N GLN A 116 -10.51 0.43 -12.85
CA GLN A 116 -11.14 -0.87 -13.04
C GLN A 116 -12.03 -1.30 -11.86
N GLU A 117 -11.72 -0.89 -10.62
CA GLU A 117 -12.54 -1.20 -9.43
C GLU A 117 -13.93 -0.53 -9.44
N ILE A 118 -14.17 0.41 -10.36
CA ILE A 118 -15.50 0.99 -10.57
C ILE A 118 -16.46 -0.07 -11.10
N LYS A 119 -15.96 -1.08 -11.84
CA LYS A 119 -16.74 -2.19 -12.39
C LYS A 119 -17.30 -3.13 -11.30
N PRO A 120 -18.26 -4.01 -11.63
CA PRO A 120 -18.75 -5.02 -10.71
C PRO A 120 -17.63 -5.94 -10.20
N ARG A 121 -17.62 -6.23 -8.91
CA ARG A 121 -16.54 -6.97 -8.22
C ARG A 121 -16.26 -8.35 -8.80
N SER A 122 -17.25 -9.06 -9.32
CA SER A 122 -17.11 -10.37 -9.94
C SER A 122 -16.18 -10.39 -11.16
N GLU A 123 -16.09 -9.25 -11.85
CA GLU A 123 -15.31 -9.11 -13.08
C GLU A 123 -13.87 -8.66 -12.83
N VAL A 124 -13.62 -8.00 -11.69
CA VAL A 124 -12.34 -7.31 -11.45
C VAL A 124 -11.37 -8.02 -10.53
N ARG A 125 -11.84 -9.00 -9.72
CA ARG A 125 -11.02 -9.58 -8.65
C ARG A 125 -9.68 -10.18 -9.13
N ILE A 126 -9.69 -10.98 -10.19
CA ILE A 126 -8.45 -11.59 -10.70
C ILE A 126 -7.54 -10.51 -11.25
N LEU A 127 -8.10 -9.54 -11.96
CA LEU A 127 -7.33 -8.45 -12.53
C LEU A 127 -6.70 -7.58 -11.43
N SER A 128 -7.41 -7.31 -10.34
CA SER A 128 -6.85 -6.59 -9.18
C SER A 128 -5.66 -7.32 -8.59
N ILE A 129 -5.78 -8.63 -8.36
CA ILE A 129 -4.68 -9.45 -7.83
C ILE A 129 -3.46 -9.41 -8.76
N VAL A 130 -3.68 -9.51 -10.06
CA VAL A 130 -2.60 -9.44 -11.06
C VAL A 130 -1.93 -8.07 -11.03
N ILE A 131 -2.70 -6.97 -11.01
CA ILE A 131 -2.13 -5.62 -10.96
C ILE A 131 -1.36 -5.42 -9.65
N TYR A 132 -1.89 -5.85 -8.49
CA TYR A 132 -1.16 -5.79 -7.22
C TYR A 132 0.17 -6.54 -7.31
N ALA A 133 0.16 -7.78 -7.81
CA ALA A 133 1.37 -8.57 -7.95
C ALA A 133 2.40 -7.91 -8.87
N VAL A 134 1.96 -7.40 -10.03
CA VAL A 134 2.84 -6.68 -10.97
C VAL A 134 3.41 -5.43 -10.31
N MET A 135 2.57 -4.60 -9.67
CA MET A 135 3.02 -3.40 -8.99
C MET A 135 4.01 -3.70 -7.87
N GLY A 136 3.78 -4.74 -7.07
CA GLY A 136 4.68 -5.08 -5.96
C GLY A 136 6.05 -5.61 -6.40
N TRP A 137 6.11 -6.29 -7.57
CA TRP A 137 7.34 -6.93 -8.04
C TRP A 137 8.07 -6.21 -9.17
N ILE A 138 7.50 -5.15 -9.73
CA ILE A 138 8.14 -4.37 -10.80
C ILE A 138 9.48 -3.74 -10.38
N VAL A 139 9.72 -3.59 -9.09
CA VAL A 139 10.99 -3.14 -8.52
C VAL A 139 12.17 -4.01 -8.95
N LEU A 140 11.94 -5.28 -9.28
CA LEU A 140 12.98 -6.21 -9.73
C LEU A 140 13.63 -5.78 -11.05
N VAL A 141 12.94 -4.99 -11.88
CA VAL A 141 13.51 -4.43 -13.12
C VAL A 141 14.68 -3.48 -12.81
N ALA A 142 14.63 -2.81 -11.65
CA ALA A 142 15.66 -1.89 -11.19
C ALA A 142 16.48 -2.46 -10.01
N VAL A 143 16.51 -3.79 -9.82
CA VAL A 143 17.14 -4.40 -8.65
C VAL A 143 18.64 -4.08 -8.52
N LYS A 144 19.36 -4.06 -9.64
CA LYS A 144 20.82 -3.75 -9.64
C LYS A 144 21.11 -2.32 -9.17
N PRO A 145 20.53 -1.26 -9.78
CA PRO A 145 20.73 0.10 -9.29
C PRO A 145 20.18 0.30 -7.88
N LEU A 146 19.14 -0.42 -7.48
CA LEU A 146 18.56 -0.32 -6.16
C LEU A 146 19.49 -0.90 -5.07
N ILE A 147 20.08 -2.08 -5.30
CA ILE A 147 21.08 -2.66 -4.39
C ILE A 147 22.30 -1.73 -4.27
N ALA A 148 22.76 -1.18 -5.38
CA ALA A 148 23.90 -0.27 -5.38
C ALA A 148 23.62 1.01 -4.56
N ALA A 149 22.39 1.50 -4.57
CA ALA A 149 22.00 2.71 -3.85
C ALA A 149 21.65 2.47 -2.37
N LEU A 150 21.00 1.35 -2.03
CA LEU A 150 20.55 1.02 -0.67
C LEU A 150 21.63 0.32 0.17
N GLY A 151 22.62 -0.31 -0.47
CA GLY A 151 23.49 -1.27 0.20
C GLY A 151 22.76 -2.56 0.60
N THR A 152 23.49 -3.48 1.20
CA THR A 152 22.96 -4.81 1.58
C THR A 152 21.85 -4.71 2.61
N ASP A 153 22.03 -3.90 3.66
CA ASP A 153 21.08 -3.79 4.77
C ASP A 153 19.75 -3.19 4.30
N GLY A 154 19.79 -2.09 3.53
CA GLY A 154 18.59 -1.49 2.98
C GLY A 154 17.84 -2.42 2.02
N PHE A 155 18.58 -3.20 1.24
CA PHE A 155 17.97 -4.20 0.34
C PHE A 155 17.31 -5.35 1.12
N ILE A 156 17.91 -5.82 2.22
CA ILE A 156 17.31 -6.86 3.07
C ILE A 156 15.97 -6.39 3.63
N TRP A 157 15.87 -5.15 4.11
CA TRP A 157 14.61 -4.58 4.59
C TRP A 157 13.56 -4.51 3.49
N LEU A 158 13.95 -4.05 2.31
CA LEU A 158 13.04 -3.99 1.17
C LEU A 158 12.55 -5.38 0.74
N ALA A 159 13.46 -6.35 0.65
CA ALA A 159 13.14 -7.73 0.29
C ALA A 159 12.21 -8.38 1.33
N SER A 160 12.47 -8.15 2.63
CA SER A 160 11.60 -8.62 3.71
C SER A 160 10.18 -8.06 3.58
N GLY A 161 10.05 -6.76 3.25
CA GLY A 161 8.77 -6.13 2.95
C GLY A 161 8.07 -6.78 1.76
N GLY A 162 8.81 -7.08 0.68
CA GLY A 162 8.30 -7.78 -0.51
C GLY A 162 7.78 -9.19 -0.21
N VAL A 163 8.46 -9.93 0.67
CA VAL A 163 8.01 -11.26 1.14
C VAL A 163 6.71 -11.12 1.92
N LEU A 164 6.63 -10.23 2.89
CA LEU A 164 5.42 -9.99 3.69
C LEU A 164 4.25 -9.53 2.81
N TYR A 165 4.51 -8.68 1.84
CA TYR A 165 3.54 -8.26 0.84
C TYR A 165 2.99 -9.44 0.03
N THR A 166 3.87 -10.33 -0.44
CA THR A 166 3.47 -11.53 -1.20
C THR A 166 2.61 -12.45 -0.36
N VAL A 167 2.98 -12.67 0.91
CA VAL A 167 2.15 -13.42 1.87
C VAL A 167 0.78 -12.77 1.99
N GLY A 168 0.71 -11.45 2.11
CA GLY A 168 -0.56 -10.70 2.15
C GLY A 168 -1.42 -10.91 0.90
N ILE A 169 -0.84 -10.88 -0.30
CA ILE A 169 -1.57 -11.17 -1.55
C ILE A 169 -2.13 -12.59 -1.56
N ILE A 170 -1.36 -13.57 -1.09
CA ILE A 170 -1.82 -14.98 -1.02
C ILE A 170 -3.04 -15.09 -0.11
N PHE A 171 -3.01 -14.49 1.09
CA PHE A 171 -4.17 -14.45 1.98
C PHE A 171 -5.37 -13.75 1.34
N PHE A 172 -5.16 -12.61 0.70
CA PHE A 172 -6.21 -11.89 -0.03
C PHE A 172 -6.82 -12.73 -1.16
N ALA A 173 -5.99 -13.43 -1.94
CA ALA A 173 -6.44 -14.30 -3.03
C ALA A 173 -7.24 -15.51 -2.52
N LEU A 174 -6.86 -16.04 -1.35
CA LEU A 174 -7.47 -17.22 -0.74
C LEU A 174 -8.61 -16.90 0.24
N GLU A 175 -8.99 -15.63 0.41
CA GLU A 175 -9.98 -15.23 1.41
C GLU A 175 -11.30 -16.02 1.35
N HIS A 176 -11.71 -16.51 0.16
CA HIS A 176 -12.92 -17.33 0.00
C HIS A 176 -12.77 -18.77 0.53
N ARG A 177 -11.54 -19.28 0.59
CA ARG A 177 -11.23 -20.63 1.05
C ARG A 177 -10.87 -20.66 2.53
N LEU A 178 -10.39 -19.54 3.05
CA LEU A 178 -10.06 -19.42 4.46
C LEU A 178 -11.35 -19.15 5.23
N ARG A 179 -11.61 -19.97 6.26
CA ARG A 179 -12.72 -19.70 7.18
C ARG A 179 -12.51 -18.33 7.81
N HIS A 180 -13.45 -17.42 7.60
CA HIS A 180 -13.49 -16.20 8.37
C HIS A 180 -13.63 -16.56 9.85
N SER A 181 -12.60 -16.25 10.62
CA SER A 181 -12.72 -16.26 12.09
C SER A 181 -13.60 -15.05 12.48
N HIS A 182 -14.93 -15.22 12.28
CA HIS A 182 -15.88 -14.22 12.71
C HIS A 182 -15.88 -14.16 14.22
N GLY A 183 -15.13 -13.23 14.77
CA GLY A 183 -15.29 -12.80 16.14
C GLY A 183 -14.68 -13.77 17.17
N ILE A 184 -13.39 -13.73 17.28
CA ILE A 184 -12.80 -13.83 18.61
C ILE A 184 -13.02 -12.51 19.33
#